data_df2db71afa64e447cee8d8d2312dfa5d
#
_entry.id   df2db71afa64e447cee8d8d2312dfa5d
#
_cell.length_a   1.000
_cell.length_b   1.000
_cell.length_c   1.000
_cell.angle_alpha   90.00
_cell.angle_beta   90.00
_cell.angle_gamma   90.00
#
_symmetry.space_group_name_H-M   'P 1'
#
loop_
_entity.id
_entity.type
_entity.pdbx_description
1 polymer ?
#
loop_
_entity_poly.entity_id
_entity_poly.type
_entity_poly.pdbx_seq_one_letter_code
_entity_poly.pdbx_strand_id
1 'polypeptide(L)'
;MPATGGRMHKHLRRLERVWVDWPIYFITTCTLERRKILASKEITAILIGEWRDAHSRHGWAIGRYVIMPDHVHFFCSAELGAKPLPIFMQRWKEWSSKRISRELKLSGRLWQEEFFDHILRSSESYSQKWDYVQENPVRAGLVKSSDRWPWQGEIESLML
;
A
#
# COMPACT_ATOMS: atom_id res chain seq x y z
N MET A 1 10.22 -23.15 -9.29
CA MET A 1 9.82 -22.90 -9.16
C MET A 1 9.03 -22.65 -9.14
N PRO A 2 8.89 -22.46 -9.24
CA PRO A 2 8.20 -22.18 -9.13
C PRO A 2 7.40 -21.87 -8.94
N ALA A 3 6.94 -21.71 -9.21
CA ALA A 3 6.33 -21.36 -9.02
C ALA A 3 5.51 -21.15 -8.86
N THR A 4 4.92 -20.98 -9.08
CA THR A 4 4.35 -20.67 -8.90
C THR A 4 3.52 -20.37 -8.65
N GLY A 5 3.29 -20.25 -8.64
CA GLY A 5 2.63 -20.05 -8.30
C GLY A 5 2.16 -19.89 -7.75
N GLY A 6 1.82 -19.58 -7.69
CA GLY A 6 1.36 -19.54 -7.10
C GLY A 6 1.12 -19.70 -6.29
N ARG A 7 0.86 -19.60 -6.23
CA ARG A 7 0.77 -19.66 -5.47
C ARG A 7 0.93 -20.15 -4.64
N MET A 8 1.16 -20.21 -4.53
CA MET A 8 1.47 -20.54 -3.76
C MET A 8 1.64 -20.95 -3.05
N HIS A 9 1.68 -21.01 -3.08
CA HIS A 9 1.90 -21.12 -2.45
C HIS A 9 2.05 -21.57 -1.73
N LYS A 10 1.78 -21.95 -1.58
CA LYS A 10 2.18 -22.25 -1.16
C LYS A 10 2.46 -22.66 -0.15
N HIS A 11 2.68 -23.26 0.48
CA HIS A 11 2.98 -23.54 1.38
C HIS A 11 3.99 -24.16 2.16
N LEU A 12 4.11 -25.25 2.44
CA LEU A 12 4.93 -26.06 2.98
C LEU A 12 6.26 -25.92 2.44
N ARG A 13 6.39 -25.98 1.22
CA ARG A 13 7.59 -25.79 0.57
C ARG A 13 8.21 -24.53 0.98
N ARG A 14 7.47 -23.71 1.54
CA ARG A 14 7.90 -22.48 1.96
C ARG A 14 8.80 -22.58 3.15
N LEU A 15 8.67 -23.64 3.91
CA LEU A 15 9.50 -23.83 5.08
C LEU A 15 10.93 -24.06 4.72
N GLU A 16 11.15 -24.80 3.67
CA GLU A 16 12.52 -25.08 3.29
C GLU A 16 13.05 -23.94 2.49
N ARG A 17 12.24 -22.97 2.23
CA ARG A 17 12.65 -21.82 1.45
C ARG A 17 12.47 -20.55 2.22
N VAL A 18 12.71 -20.62 3.48
CA VAL A 18 12.59 -19.48 4.34
C VAL A 18 13.49 -18.34 3.88
N TRP A 19 14.57 -18.66 3.21
CA TRP A 19 15.49 -17.65 2.70
C TRP A 19 15.04 -17.05 1.38
N VAL A 20 13.99 -17.61 0.77
CA VAL A 20 13.49 -17.10 -0.48
C VAL A 20 12.72 -15.83 -0.23
N ASP A 21 12.96 -14.85 -1.07
CA ASP A 21 12.32 -13.58 -0.93
C ASP A 21 10.80 -13.66 -0.98
N TRP A 22 10.16 -12.90 -0.14
CA TRP A 22 8.72 -12.72 -0.20
C TRP A 22 8.44 -11.65 -1.25
N PRO A 23 7.38 -11.80 -2.03
CA PRO A 23 7.06 -10.79 -3.03
C PRO A 23 6.64 -9.49 -2.38
N ILE A 24 6.91 -8.41 -3.07
CA ILE A 24 6.39 -7.11 -2.68
C ILE A 24 5.23 -6.82 -3.60
N TYR A 25 4.12 -6.41 -3.01
CA TYR A 25 2.92 -6.04 -3.77
C TYR A 25 2.86 -4.52 -3.89
N PHE A 26 2.58 -4.05 -5.09
CA PHE A 26 2.32 -2.64 -5.34
C PHE A 26 0.81 -2.48 -5.38
N ILE A 27 0.27 -1.64 -4.49
CA ILE A 27 -1.17 -1.47 -4.33
C ILE A 27 -1.59 -0.07 -4.75
N THR A 28 -2.71 0.02 -5.46
CA THR A 28 -3.37 1.29 -5.76
C THR A 28 -4.82 1.18 -5.34
N THR A 29 -5.31 2.13 -4.56
CA THR A 29 -6.73 2.18 -4.23
C THR A 29 -7.21 3.62 -4.26
N CYS A 30 -8.40 3.81 -4.79
CA CYS A 30 -8.95 5.13 -5.09
C CYS A 30 -10.14 5.44 -4.20
N THR A 31 -10.36 6.72 -3.94
CA THR A 31 -11.56 7.16 -3.24
C THR A 31 -12.78 6.96 -4.13
N LEU A 32 -13.94 6.82 -3.49
CA LEU A 32 -15.20 6.69 -4.21
C LEU A 32 -15.45 7.99 -4.97
N GLU A 33 -15.78 7.85 -6.26
CA GLU A 33 -16.00 8.99 -7.13
C GLU A 33 -14.80 9.90 -7.28
N ARG A 34 -13.62 9.37 -6.97
CA ARG A 34 -12.33 10.07 -7.08
C ARG A 34 -12.35 11.42 -6.35
N ARG A 35 -12.97 11.44 -5.18
CA ARG A 35 -13.01 12.67 -4.36
C ARG A 35 -11.61 13.01 -3.87
N LYS A 36 -11.23 14.28 -4.00
CA LYS A 36 -9.88 14.73 -3.68
C LYS A 36 -9.82 15.17 -2.22
N ILE A 37 -9.76 14.20 -1.31
CA ILE A 37 -9.84 14.45 0.12
C ILE A 37 -8.65 13.90 0.91
N LEU A 38 -7.68 13.28 0.27
CA LEU A 38 -6.64 12.57 1.01
C LEU A 38 -5.39 13.38 1.32
N ALA A 39 -5.03 14.34 0.45
CA ALA A 39 -3.74 15.02 0.56
C ALA A 39 -3.80 16.22 1.51
N SER A 40 -3.92 15.94 2.79
CA SER A 40 -3.88 16.96 3.83
C SER A 40 -3.12 16.40 5.02
N LYS A 41 -2.67 17.28 5.89
CA LYS A 41 -1.90 16.89 7.07
C LYS A 41 -2.68 15.91 7.94
N GLU A 42 -3.96 16.21 8.17
CA GLU A 42 -4.79 15.39 9.06
C GLU A 42 -5.08 14.01 8.49
N ILE A 43 -5.44 13.98 7.21
CA ILE A 43 -5.82 12.70 6.58
C ILE A 43 -4.60 11.82 6.34
N THR A 44 -3.48 12.42 5.92
CA THR A 44 -2.26 11.64 5.71
C THR A 44 -1.76 11.06 7.04
N ALA A 45 -1.92 11.77 8.15
CA ALA A 45 -1.54 11.24 9.45
C ALA A 45 -2.36 9.99 9.80
N ILE A 46 -3.64 9.99 9.46
CA ILE A 46 -4.50 8.82 9.68
C ILE A 46 -4.03 7.64 8.84
N LEU A 47 -3.76 7.87 7.55
CA LEU A 47 -3.32 6.81 6.66
C LEU A 47 -1.98 6.23 7.10
N ILE A 48 -1.04 7.09 7.47
CA ILE A 48 0.26 6.66 7.94
C ILE A 48 0.11 5.85 9.23
N GLY A 49 -0.77 6.27 10.13
CA GLY A 49 -1.05 5.52 11.36
C GLY A 49 -1.56 4.13 11.08
N GLU A 50 -2.49 3.98 10.13
CA GLU A 50 -3.02 2.68 9.77
C GLU A 50 -1.96 1.80 9.13
N TRP A 51 -1.07 2.37 8.34
CA TRP A 51 0.01 1.62 7.74
C TRP A 51 1.06 1.19 8.79
N ARG A 52 1.33 2.04 9.77
CA ARG A 52 2.26 1.68 10.84
C ARG A 52 1.76 0.51 11.68
N ASP A 53 0.44 0.42 11.84
CA ASP A 53 -0.17 -0.64 12.62
C ASP A 53 -0.44 -1.91 11.80
N ALA A 54 -0.29 -1.85 10.49
CA ALA A 54 -0.66 -2.97 9.62
C ALA A 54 0.16 -4.22 9.90
N HIS A 55 1.43 -4.06 10.23
CA HIS A 55 2.29 -5.20 10.49
C HIS A 55 1.80 -5.99 11.71
N SER A 56 1.58 -5.31 12.82
CA SER A 56 1.13 -5.99 14.03
C SER A 56 -0.31 -6.47 13.96
N ARG A 57 -1.18 -5.73 13.27
CA ARG A 57 -2.59 -6.10 13.20
C ARG A 57 -2.89 -7.16 12.16
N HIS A 58 -2.23 -7.10 11.02
CA HIS A 58 -2.61 -7.92 9.87
C HIS A 58 -1.47 -8.77 9.31
N GLY A 59 -0.26 -8.57 9.79
CA GLY A 59 0.90 -9.31 9.28
C GLY A 59 1.45 -8.76 7.98
N TRP A 60 1.15 -7.51 7.65
CA TRP A 60 1.62 -6.88 6.41
C TRP A 60 2.51 -5.68 6.70
N ALA A 61 3.77 -5.79 6.32
CA ALA A 61 4.72 -4.69 6.42
C ALA A 61 4.49 -3.75 5.25
N ILE A 62 4.38 -2.46 5.55
CA ILE A 62 4.17 -1.44 4.52
C ILE A 62 5.50 -0.74 4.26
N GLY A 63 5.86 -0.59 2.99
CA GLY A 63 7.11 0.06 2.59
C GLY A 63 6.87 1.49 2.17
N ARG A 64 7.31 1.79 0.95
CA ARG A 64 7.18 3.14 0.39
C ARG A 64 5.74 3.43 0.00
N TYR A 65 5.37 4.70 0.04
CA TYR A 65 4.01 5.12 -0.28
C TYR A 65 3.99 6.52 -0.87
N VAL A 66 2.96 6.80 -1.65
CA VAL A 66 2.63 8.14 -2.13
C VAL A 66 1.13 8.33 -1.96
N ILE A 67 0.73 9.40 -1.27
CA ILE A 67 -0.68 9.72 -1.10
C ILE A 67 -1.02 10.85 -2.07
N MET A 68 -1.87 10.54 -3.05
CA MET A 68 -2.38 11.51 -4.01
C MET A 68 -3.71 12.05 -3.50
N PRO A 69 -4.23 13.14 -4.05
CA PRO A 69 -5.48 13.70 -3.53
C PRO A 69 -6.66 12.74 -3.52
N ASP A 70 -6.75 11.83 -4.50
CA ASP A 70 -7.90 10.94 -4.67
C ASP A 70 -7.55 9.46 -4.72
N HIS A 71 -6.30 9.11 -4.42
CA HIS A 71 -5.88 7.71 -4.39
C HIS A 71 -4.55 7.58 -3.66
N VAL A 72 -4.21 6.36 -3.30
CA VAL A 72 -2.92 6.08 -2.67
C VAL A 72 -2.21 4.98 -3.44
N HIS A 73 -0.89 5.04 -3.42
CA HIS A 73 -0.04 3.95 -3.88
C HIS A 73 0.82 3.55 -2.70
N PHE A 74 0.94 2.27 -2.46
CA PHE A 74 1.89 1.81 -1.45
C PHE A 74 2.39 0.41 -1.78
N PHE A 75 3.54 0.08 -1.19
CA PHE A 75 4.15 -1.23 -1.35
C PHE A 75 4.03 -1.99 -0.05
N CYS A 76 3.76 -3.28 -0.13
CA CYS A 76 3.61 -4.07 1.08
C CYS A 76 4.07 -5.52 0.85
N SER A 77 4.42 -6.17 1.94
CA SER A 77 4.90 -7.54 1.90
C SER A 77 4.33 -8.29 3.09
N ALA A 78 3.94 -9.53 2.88
CA ALA A 78 3.34 -10.34 3.94
C ALA A 78 4.41 -11.06 4.75
N GLU A 79 4.20 -11.17 6.05
CA GLU A 79 5.03 -12.03 6.85
C GLU A 79 4.37 -13.40 6.92
N LEU A 80 5.07 -14.39 7.44
CA LEU A 80 4.54 -15.72 7.57
C LEU A 80 3.32 -15.65 8.52
N GLY A 81 2.23 -16.22 8.10
CA GLY A 81 1.01 -16.20 8.89
C GLY A 81 0.13 -14.98 8.68
N ALA A 82 0.51 -14.12 7.73
CA ALA A 82 -0.30 -12.94 7.44
C ALA A 82 -1.67 -13.32 6.90
N LYS A 83 -2.64 -12.41 7.07
CA LYS A 83 -3.94 -12.56 6.44
C LYS A 83 -3.79 -12.44 4.93
N PRO A 84 -4.67 -13.09 4.17
CA PRO A 84 -4.63 -12.92 2.70
C PRO A 84 -4.80 -11.46 2.31
N LEU A 85 -4.20 -11.07 1.19
CA LEU A 85 -4.22 -9.68 0.72
C LEU A 85 -5.62 -9.09 0.66
N PRO A 86 -6.62 -9.78 0.09
CA PRO A 86 -7.97 -9.18 0.05
C PRO A 86 -8.53 -8.89 1.44
N ILE A 87 -8.25 -9.75 2.43
CA ILE A 87 -8.71 -9.54 3.79
C ILE A 87 -7.99 -8.35 4.43
N PHE A 88 -6.67 -8.26 4.22
CA PHE A 88 -5.91 -7.13 4.71
C PHE A 88 -6.46 -5.84 4.12
N MET A 89 -6.68 -5.79 2.81
CA MET A 89 -7.19 -4.59 2.16
C MET A 89 -8.57 -4.21 2.66
N GLN A 90 -9.45 -5.19 2.87
CA GLN A 90 -10.77 -4.93 3.40
C GLN A 90 -10.69 -4.29 4.79
N ARG A 91 -9.83 -4.84 5.67
CA ARG A 91 -9.67 -4.31 7.03
C ARG A 91 -9.05 -2.93 7.00
N TRP A 92 -8.04 -2.73 6.17
CA TRP A 92 -7.39 -1.43 6.05
C TRP A 92 -8.38 -0.37 5.58
N LYS A 93 -9.21 -0.71 4.60
CA LYS A 93 -10.23 0.21 4.12
C LYS A 93 -11.26 0.53 5.19
N GLU A 94 -11.68 -0.47 5.95
CA GLU A 94 -12.65 -0.26 7.03
C GLU A 94 -12.10 0.70 8.09
N TRP A 95 -10.91 0.41 8.58
CA TRP A 95 -10.32 1.21 9.64
C TRP A 95 -10.02 2.64 9.20
N SER A 96 -9.39 2.79 8.04
CA SER A 96 -9.06 4.11 7.52
C SER A 96 -10.32 4.91 7.20
N SER A 97 -11.33 4.25 6.63
CA SER A 97 -12.58 4.90 6.30
C SER A 97 -13.28 5.46 7.54
N LYS A 98 -13.35 4.67 8.61
CA LYS A 98 -13.98 5.13 9.85
C LYS A 98 -13.29 6.37 10.40
N ARG A 99 -11.96 6.34 10.43
CA ARG A 99 -11.21 7.44 11.00
C ARG A 99 -11.28 8.70 10.13
N ILE A 100 -11.14 8.54 8.83
CA ILE A 100 -11.19 9.67 7.89
C ILE A 100 -12.59 10.26 7.87
N SER A 101 -13.62 9.42 7.84
CA SER A 101 -15.00 9.90 7.82
C SER A 101 -15.32 10.67 9.09
N ARG A 102 -14.80 10.22 10.23
CA ARG A 102 -15.00 10.96 11.47
C ARG A 102 -14.31 12.31 11.43
N GLU A 103 -13.09 12.35 10.92
CA GLU A 103 -12.33 13.58 10.83
C GLU A 103 -13.00 14.60 9.90
N LEU A 104 -13.47 14.14 8.73
CA LEU A 104 -14.09 15.00 7.73
C LEU A 104 -15.60 15.12 7.87
N LYS A 105 -16.18 14.42 8.86
CA LYS A 105 -17.63 14.40 9.10
C LYS A 105 -18.38 13.98 7.84
N LEU A 106 -17.87 12.92 7.21
CA LEU A 106 -18.51 12.35 6.03
C LEU A 106 -19.31 11.12 6.42
N SER A 107 -20.28 10.77 5.57
CA SER A 107 -21.04 9.54 5.74
C SER A 107 -20.87 8.71 4.48
N GLY A 108 -21.14 7.41 4.59
CA GLY A 108 -21.06 6.53 3.45
C GLY A 108 -19.67 5.98 3.22
N ARG A 109 -19.49 5.39 2.07
CA ARG A 109 -18.25 4.73 1.71
C ARG A 109 -17.19 5.73 1.30
N LEU A 110 -15.97 5.51 1.77
CA LEU A 110 -14.85 6.38 1.41
C LEU A 110 -14.10 5.85 0.19
N TRP A 111 -13.83 4.55 0.15
CA TRP A 111 -13.02 3.94 -0.90
C TRP A 111 -13.87 3.23 -1.94
N GLN A 112 -13.33 3.12 -3.15
CA GLN A 112 -13.91 2.23 -4.14
C GLN A 112 -13.78 0.80 -3.62
N GLU A 113 -14.64 -0.08 -4.09
CA GLU A 113 -14.66 -1.45 -3.60
C GLU A 113 -13.41 -2.22 -4.01
N GLU A 114 -12.97 -2.02 -5.23
CA GLU A 114 -11.81 -2.72 -5.77
C GLU A 114 -10.51 -2.04 -5.36
N PHE A 115 -9.43 -2.73 -5.61
CA PHE A 115 -8.08 -2.16 -5.55
C PHE A 115 -7.26 -2.85 -6.62
N PHE A 116 -6.17 -2.21 -7.03
CA PHE A 116 -5.29 -2.75 -8.04
C PHE A 116 -4.01 -3.24 -7.37
N ASP A 117 -3.52 -4.43 -7.74
CA ASP A 117 -2.27 -4.94 -7.20
C ASP A 117 -1.36 -5.47 -8.30
N HIS A 118 -0.06 -5.39 -8.05
CA HIS A 118 0.95 -5.87 -8.98
C HIS A 118 2.09 -6.45 -8.15
N ILE A 119 2.57 -7.63 -8.51
CA ILE A 119 3.60 -8.32 -7.74
C ILE A 119 4.98 -8.00 -8.28
N LEU A 120 5.89 -7.64 -7.38
CA LEU A 120 7.28 -7.37 -7.69
C LEU A 120 8.14 -8.44 -7.01
N ARG A 121 9.06 -9.02 -7.76
CA ARG A 121 9.84 -10.15 -7.24
C ARG A 121 11.34 -9.89 -7.14
N SER A 122 11.78 -8.67 -7.37
CA SER A 122 13.20 -8.33 -7.24
C SER A 122 13.34 -6.95 -6.65
N SER A 123 14.48 -6.71 -6.01
CA SER A 123 14.77 -5.39 -5.46
C SER A 123 14.88 -4.35 -6.57
N GLU A 124 15.37 -4.75 -7.73
CA GLU A 124 15.46 -3.86 -8.87
C GLU A 124 14.07 -3.44 -9.34
N SER A 125 13.14 -4.41 -9.42
CA SER A 125 11.75 -4.10 -9.81
C SER A 125 11.11 -3.14 -8.82
N TYR A 126 11.39 -3.30 -7.54
CA TYR A 126 10.85 -2.43 -6.51
C TYR A 126 11.39 -1.00 -6.70
N SER A 127 12.70 -0.86 -6.89
CA SER A 127 13.32 0.45 -7.09
C SER A 127 12.79 1.14 -8.34
N GLN A 128 12.67 0.40 -9.43
CA GLN A 128 12.18 0.96 -10.69
C GLN A 128 10.73 1.41 -10.57
N LYS A 129 9.92 0.60 -9.91
CA LYS A 129 8.52 0.96 -9.73
C LYS A 129 8.38 2.18 -8.83
N TRP A 130 9.20 2.24 -7.77
CA TRP A 130 9.18 3.40 -6.89
C TRP A 130 9.57 4.68 -7.64
N ASP A 131 10.63 4.62 -8.44
CA ASP A 131 11.08 5.77 -9.22
C ASP A 131 9.94 6.28 -10.11
N TYR A 132 9.18 5.36 -10.69
CA TYR A 132 8.07 5.76 -11.55
C TYR A 132 6.92 6.36 -10.73
N VAL A 133 6.58 5.73 -9.62
CA VAL A 133 5.43 6.12 -8.81
C VAL A 133 5.65 7.46 -8.11
N GLN A 134 6.86 7.72 -7.65
CA GLN A 134 7.10 8.97 -6.93
C GLN A 134 7.03 10.21 -7.85
N GLU A 135 7.00 10.00 -9.16
CA GLU A 135 6.81 11.09 -10.10
C GLU A 135 5.33 11.38 -10.35
N ASN A 136 4.43 10.63 -9.77
CA ASN A 136 3.00 10.87 -9.96
C ASN A 136 2.56 12.29 -9.66
N PRO A 137 2.99 12.92 -8.56
CA PRO A 137 2.58 14.30 -8.30
C PRO A 137 3.08 15.28 -9.38
N VAL A 138 4.24 15.00 -9.97
CA VAL A 138 4.78 15.82 -11.05
C VAL A 138 3.93 15.63 -12.31
N ARG A 139 3.66 14.36 -12.66
CA ARG A 139 2.83 14.07 -13.84
C ARG A 139 1.42 14.63 -13.70
N ALA A 140 0.92 14.75 -12.48
CA ALA A 140 -0.40 15.31 -12.24
C ALA A 140 -0.38 16.84 -12.17
N GLY A 141 0.79 17.46 -12.32
CA GLY A 141 0.90 18.90 -12.32
C GLY A 141 0.81 19.54 -10.94
N LEU A 142 0.97 18.75 -9.87
CA LEU A 142 0.81 19.25 -8.51
C LEU A 142 2.08 19.88 -7.94
N VAL A 143 3.24 19.39 -8.37
CA VAL A 143 4.53 19.94 -7.98
C VAL A 143 5.47 19.89 -9.18
N LYS A 144 6.58 20.63 -9.12
CA LYS A 144 7.54 20.67 -10.21
C LYS A 144 8.60 19.58 -10.10
N SER A 145 8.85 19.10 -8.89
CA SER A 145 9.79 17.99 -8.68
C SER A 145 9.23 17.09 -7.59
N SER A 146 9.54 15.80 -7.67
CA SER A 146 8.94 14.80 -6.78
C SER A 146 9.31 15.03 -5.31
N ASP A 147 10.48 15.57 -5.04
CA ASP A 147 10.91 15.82 -3.67
C ASP A 147 10.11 16.95 -3.01
N ARG A 148 9.31 17.67 -3.76
CA ARG A 148 8.48 18.72 -3.23
C ARG A 148 7.11 18.22 -2.77
N TRP A 149 6.76 16.97 -3.06
CA TRP A 149 5.48 16.41 -2.64
C TRP A 149 5.61 15.91 -1.20
N PRO A 150 4.90 16.51 -0.24
CA PRO A 150 5.10 16.17 1.16
C PRO A 150 4.44 14.86 1.61
N TRP A 151 3.53 14.34 0.81
CA TRP A 151 2.73 13.18 1.23
C TRP A 151 3.28 11.88 0.63
N GLN A 152 4.54 11.61 0.92
CA GLN A 152 5.23 10.40 0.47
C GLN A 152 6.24 10.00 1.54
N GLY A 153 6.64 8.75 1.54
CA GLY A 153 7.64 8.29 2.51
C GLY A 153 7.76 6.78 2.52
N GLU A 154 8.29 6.28 3.62
CA GLU A 154 8.52 4.85 3.81
C GLU A 154 8.21 4.49 5.25
N ILE A 155 7.40 3.45 5.47
CA ILE A 155 7.06 3.01 6.83
C ILE A 155 8.09 2.02 7.33
N GLU A 156 8.34 0.95 6.58
CA GLU A 156 9.36 -0.05 6.91
C GLU A 156 10.20 -0.32 5.68
N SER A 157 11.43 -0.74 5.89
CA SER A 157 12.31 -1.12 4.80
C SER A 157 11.93 -2.53 4.37
N LEU A 158 11.40 -2.68 3.16
CA LEU A 158 11.01 -3.99 2.65
C LEU A 158 12.21 -4.64 1.99
N MET A 159 12.34 -5.93 2.21
CA MET A 159 13.45 -6.70 1.67
C MET A 159 12.93 -7.76 0.70
N LEU A 160 13.69 -7.95 -0.36
CA LEU A 160 13.43 -8.98 -1.36
C LEU A 160 14.51 -10.03 -1.35
#